data_adcad1bd3edf6da7feae984f09950c7e
#
_entry.id   adcad1bd3edf6da7feae984f09950c7e
#
_cell.length_a   1.000
_cell.length_b   1.000
_cell.length_c   1.000
_cell.angle_alpha   90.00
_cell.angle_beta   90.00
_cell.angle_gamma   90.00
#
_symmetry.space_group_name_H-M   'P 1'
#
loop_
_entity.id
_entity.type
_entity.pdbx_description
1 polymer ?
#
loop_
_entity_poly.entity_id
_entity_poly.type
_entity_poly.pdbx_seq_one_letter_code
_entity_poly.pdbx_strand_id
1 'polypeptide(L)'
;GIAKPINRLGRVLNKKAKEMVDDVDAILFVIDGKKGIGPGDKYILNMLKTVELPVILVINKIDQISDEILLYTINEYKDLYPFSDIVPVSAVTHDNTDRLIKVIKKYLTDEVKYYDDDMITSNTMSFMVGEIVREKLLNDTIEEVPHSIACNCIGYHEKKDVVNILVDIIVDRDSIKKIVIGKGGSRLKKVGIEAREEIERLVGKKVYIELYVKTIKNWKDKEKYLLELGYLNNE
;
A
#
# COMPACT_ATOMS: atom_id res chain seq x y z
N GLY A 1 2.68 -3.91 5.74
CA GLY A 1 3.75 -4.85 6.13
C GLY A 1 3.65 -5.26 7.59
N ILE A 2 4.29 -6.34 7.94
CA ILE A 2 4.33 -6.86 9.33
C ILE A 2 5.26 -5.96 10.16
N ALA A 3 4.74 -5.42 11.27
CA ALA A 3 5.49 -4.58 12.19
C ALA A 3 5.01 -4.82 13.64
N LYS A 4 5.75 -4.31 14.63
CA LYS A 4 5.28 -4.36 16.02
C LYS A 4 3.98 -3.55 16.14
N PRO A 5 2.82 -4.18 16.44
CA PRO A 5 1.54 -3.50 16.40
C PRO A 5 1.41 -2.52 17.58
N ILE A 6 1.15 -1.26 17.29
CA ILE A 6 0.96 -0.20 18.30
C ILE A 6 -0.53 0.01 18.60
N ASN A 7 -1.41 -0.37 17.67
CA ASN A 7 -2.85 -0.18 17.76
C ASN A 7 -3.61 -1.40 17.18
N ARG A 8 -4.95 -1.38 17.27
CA ARG A 8 -5.80 -2.47 16.76
C ARG A 8 -5.63 -2.68 15.26
N LEU A 9 -5.56 -1.62 14.47
CA LEU A 9 -5.31 -1.71 13.03
C LEU A 9 -4.02 -2.48 12.72
N GLY A 10 -2.91 -2.16 13.43
CA GLY A 10 -1.65 -2.88 13.25
C GLY A 10 -1.76 -4.36 13.57
N ARG A 11 -2.54 -4.75 14.60
CA ARG A 11 -2.81 -6.16 14.91
C ARG A 11 -3.59 -6.86 13.80
N VAL A 12 -4.62 -6.20 13.27
CA VAL A 12 -5.44 -6.72 12.16
C VAL A 12 -4.60 -6.93 10.90
N LEU A 13 -3.78 -5.95 10.53
CA LEU A 13 -2.91 -6.05 9.36
C LEU A 13 -1.86 -7.16 9.51
N ASN A 14 -1.28 -7.33 10.70
CA ASN A 14 -0.35 -8.42 10.97
C ASN A 14 -1.04 -9.79 10.91
N LYS A 15 -2.28 -9.91 11.42
CA LYS A 15 -3.06 -11.15 11.35
C LYS A 15 -3.35 -11.51 9.90
N LYS A 16 -3.91 -10.59 9.11
CA LYS A 16 -4.17 -10.80 7.68
C LYS A 16 -2.91 -11.22 6.91
N ALA A 17 -1.78 -10.52 7.15
CA ALA A 17 -0.53 -10.86 6.47
C ALA A 17 -0.01 -12.27 6.80
N LYS A 18 -0.27 -12.78 8.02
CA LYS A 18 0.09 -14.14 8.40
C LYS A 18 -0.85 -15.19 7.79
N GLU A 19 -2.16 -14.91 7.77
CA GLU A 19 -3.16 -15.80 7.19
C GLU A 19 -2.97 -16.00 5.68
N MET A 20 -2.47 -14.98 4.97
CA MET A 20 -2.20 -15.07 3.54
C MET A 20 -1.01 -15.98 3.17
N VAL A 21 -0.15 -16.34 4.13
CA VAL A 21 1.02 -17.18 3.85
C VAL A 21 0.63 -18.61 3.45
N ASP A 22 -0.52 -19.09 3.89
CA ASP A 22 -0.96 -20.48 3.64
C ASP A 22 -1.55 -20.69 2.22
N ASP A 23 -1.89 -19.59 1.52
CA ASP A 23 -2.61 -19.61 0.24
C ASP A 23 -1.80 -18.97 -0.92
N VAL A 24 -0.47 -19.00 -0.87
CA VAL A 24 0.38 -18.37 -1.90
C VAL A 24 1.46 -19.32 -2.40
N ASP A 25 1.90 -19.14 -3.66
CA ASP A 25 2.98 -19.94 -4.27
C ASP A 25 4.38 -19.45 -3.88
N ALA A 26 4.54 -18.17 -3.56
CA ALA A 26 5.80 -17.56 -3.18
C ALA A 26 5.60 -16.32 -2.31
N ILE A 27 6.61 -15.95 -1.53
CA ILE A 27 6.61 -14.78 -0.67
C ILE A 27 7.63 -13.76 -1.20
N LEU A 28 7.18 -12.52 -1.42
CA LEU A 28 8.07 -11.39 -1.69
C LEU A 28 8.39 -10.66 -0.38
N PHE A 29 9.62 -10.77 0.08
CA PHE A 29 10.14 -9.98 1.19
C PHE A 29 10.75 -8.68 0.66
N VAL A 30 9.94 -7.61 0.69
CA VAL A 30 10.32 -6.30 0.12
C VAL A 30 10.94 -5.42 1.19
N ILE A 31 12.16 -4.94 0.94
CA ILE A 31 12.88 -4.02 1.82
C ILE A 31 13.19 -2.69 1.12
N ASP A 32 13.42 -1.66 1.93
CA ASP A 32 13.95 -0.37 1.48
C ASP A 32 15.48 -0.43 1.51
N GLY A 33 16.12 -0.46 0.34
CA GLY A 33 17.58 -0.57 0.21
C GLY A 33 18.37 0.53 0.91
N LYS A 34 17.73 1.68 1.18
CA LYS A 34 18.36 2.81 1.89
C LYS A 34 18.42 2.62 3.40
N LYS A 35 17.55 1.78 3.98
CA LYS A 35 17.36 1.72 5.44
C LYS A 35 18.25 0.71 6.16
N GLY A 36 18.92 -0.20 5.46
CA GLY A 36 19.63 -1.30 6.11
C GLY A 36 18.71 -2.23 6.93
N ILE A 37 19.32 -3.24 7.58
CA ILE A 37 18.59 -4.24 8.36
C ILE A 37 18.15 -3.67 9.71
N GLY A 38 16.84 -3.69 9.95
CA GLY A 38 16.23 -3.29 11.21
C GLY A 38 15.75 -4.47 12.08
N PRO A 39 15.32 -4.20 13.33
CA PRO A 39 14.71 -5.22 14.19
C PRO A 39 13.45 -5.84 13.59
N GLY A 40 12.69 -5.07 12.79
CA GLY A 40 11.50 -5.54 12.07
C GLY A 40 11.82 -6.60 11.05
N ASP A 41 12.90 -6.40 10.27
CA ASP A 41 13.34 -7.35 9.25
C ASP A 41 13.76 -8.67 9.89
N LYS A 42 14.56 -8.61 10.96
CA LYS A 42 14.98 -9.80 11.72
C LYS A 42 13.78 -10.57 12.30
N TYR A 43 12.77 -9.86 12.79
CA TYR A 43 11.54 -10.47 13.29
C TYR A 43 10.79 -11.22 12.18
N ILE A 44 10.62 -10.60 11.01
CA ILE A 44 9.94 -11.21 9.87
C ILE A 44 10.75 -12.41 9.35
N LEU A 45 12.07 -12.26 9.18
CA LEU A 45 12.94 -13.36 8.72
C LEU A 45 12.88 -14.57 9.65
N ASN A 46 12.85 -14.35 10.97
CA ASN A 46 12.67 -15.45 11.93
C ASN A 46 11.32 -16.16 11.79
N MET A 47 10.27 -15.41 11.48
CA MET A 47 8.95 -16.01 11.20
C MET A 47 8.97 -16.80 9.88
N LEU A 48 9.64 -16.30 8.85
CA LEU A 48 9.75 -16.98 7.56
C LEU A 48 10.57 -18.29 7.61
N LYS A 49 11.40 -18.50 8.63
CA LYS A 49 12.14 -19.77 8.82
C LYS A 49 11.23 -20.99 9.06
N THR A 50 9.99 -20.78 9.44
CA THR A 50 9.00 -21.84 9.65
C THR A 50 8.12 -22.08 8.42
N VAL A 51 8.36 -21.37 7.33
CA VAL A 51 7.57 -21.46 6.11
C VAL A 51 8.35 -22.22 5.04
N GLU A 52 7.72 -23.19 4.39
CA GLU A 52 8.34 -24.03 3.35
C GLU A 52 8.21 -23.47 1.93
N LEU A 53 7.70 -22.23 1.80
CA LEU A 53 7.51 -21.56 0.52
C LEU A 53 8.79 -20.86 0.03
N PRO A 54 8.98 -20.72 -1.29
CA PRO A 54 10.05 -19.90 -1.83
C PRO A 54 9.90 -18.44 -1.38
N VAL A 55 10.99 -17.87 -0.83
CA VAL A 55 11.05 -16.48 -0.41
C VAL A 55 12.01 -15.71 -1.31
N ILE A 56 11.51 -14.68 -1.97
CA ILE A 56 12.25 -13.80 -2.85
C ILE A 56 12.55 -12.50 -2.12
N LEU A 57 13.81 -12.15 -1.95
CA LEU A 57 14.22 -10.83 -1.44
C LEU A 57 14.11 -9.79 -2.55
N VAL A 58 13.31 -8.77 -2.32
CA VAL A 58 13.18 -7.61 -3.24
C VAL A 58 13.77 -6.39 -2.56
N ILE A 59 14.90 -5.91 -3.06
CA ILE A 59 15.57 -4.70 -2.55
C ILE A 59 15.06 -3.52 -3.38
N ASN A 60 14.12 -2.75 -2.83
CA ASN A 60 13.51 -1.61 -3.53
C ASN A 60 14.30 -0.31 -3.27
N LYS A 61 14.06 0.69 -4.13
CA LYS A 61 14.67 2.03 -4.12
C LYS A 61 16.17 2.03 -4.44
N ILE A 62 16.59 1.17 -5.37
CA ILE A 62 18.00 1.13 -5.80
C ILE A 62 18.44 2.43 -6.49
N ASP A 63 17.50 3.22 -7.00
CA ASP A 63 17.72 4.58 -7.53
C ASP A 63 18.26 5.57 -6.48
N GLN A 64 18.24 5.23 -5.19
CA GLN A 64 18.66 6.09 -4.08
C GLN A 64 19.93 5.61 -3.36
N ILE A 65 20.58 4.56 -3.85
CA ILE A 65 21.78 3.97 -3.24
C ILE A 65 22.86 3.69 -4.30
N SER A 66 24.12 3.60 -3.86
CA SER A 66 25.22 3.18 -4.75
C SER A 66 25.30 1.66 -4.88
N ASP A 67 26.03 1.20 -5.90
CA ASP A 67 26.27 -0.23 -6.13
C ASP A 67 26.98 -0.90 -4.95
N GLU A 68 27.88 -0.18 -4.26
CA GLU A 68 28.58 -0.68 -3.08
C GLU A 68 27.59 -0.92 -1.93
N ILE A 69 26.66 0.00 -1.68
CA ILE A 69 25.62 -0.15 -0.66
C ILE A 69 24.69 -1.30 -1.03
N LEU A 70 24.33 -1.44 -2.30
CA LEU A 70 23.51 -2.54 -2.79
C LEU A 70 24.20 -3.89 -2.54
N LEU A 71 25.47 -4.04 -2.92
CA LEU A 71 26.23 -5.27 -2.71
C LEU A 71 26.38 -5.62 -1.22
N TYR A 72 26.65 -4.62 -0.39
CA TYR A 72 26.68 -4.78 1.06
C TYR A 72 25.34 -5.29 1.59
N THR A 73 24.23 -4.66 1.21
CA THR A 73 22.87 -5.05 1.61
C THR A 73 22.54 -6.49 1.19
N ILE A 74 22.88 -6.87 -0.05
CA ILE A 74 22.68 -8.24 -0.54
C ILE A 74 23.42 -9.26 0.35
N ASN A 75 24.66 -8.99 0.70
CA ASN A 75 25.46 -9.91 1.52
C ASN A 75 24.91 -10.03 2.94
N GLU A 76 24.56 -8.91 3.58
CA GLU A 76 23.96 -8.92 4.92
C GLU A 76 22.67 -9.76 4.97
N TYR A 77 21.78 -9.64 3.96
CA TYR A 77 20.54 -10.40 3.95
C TYR A 77 20.75 -11.88 3.62
N LYS A 78 21.71 -12.23 2.75
CA LYS A 78 22.07 -13.62 2.46
C LYS A 78 22.54 -14.38 3.70
N ASP A 79 23.24 -13.71 4.61
CA ASP A 79 23.72 -14.31 5.85
C ASP A 79 22.58 -14.57 6.86
N LEU A 80 21.46 -13.88 6.72
CA LEU A 80 20.32 -14.00 7.63
C LEU A 80 19.28 -15.04 7.23
N TYR A 81 19.12 -15.26 5.90
CA TYR A 81 18.06 -16.12 5.38
C TYR A 81 18.41 -16.68 3.98
N PRO A 82 18.14 -17.97 3.71
CA PRO A 82 18.40 -18.61 2.42
C PRO A 82 17.31 -18.25 1.40
N PHE A 83 17.33 -17.03 0.85
CA PHE A 83 16.39 -16.60 -0.18
C PHE A 83 16.50 -17.46 -1.45
N SER A 84 15.35 -17.77 -2.05
CA SER A 84 15.27 -18.49 -3.32
C SER A 84 15.79 -17.66 -4.50
N ASP A 85 15.51 -16.35 -4.48
CA ASP A 85 16.06 -15.36 -5.43
C ASP A 85 16.24 -14.00 -4.72
N ILE A 86 17.12 -13.15 -5.27
CA ILE A 86 17.32 -11.77 -4.82
C ILE A 86 17.22 -10.85 -6.03
N VAL A 87 16.29 -9.89 -5.97
CA VAL A 87 16.00 -8.98 -7.08
C VAL A 87 16.04 -7.53 -6.60
N PRO A 88 17.09 -6.78 -6.90
CA PRO A 88 17.14 -5.35 -6.72
C PRO A 88 16.22 -4.65 -7.73
N VAL A 89 15.40 -3.70 -7.29
CA VAL A 89 14.46 -2.95 -8.14
C VAL A 89 14.34 -1.49 -7.73
N SER A 90 13.90 -0.65 -8.65
CA SER A 90 13.30 0.65 -8.34
C SER A 90 11.87 0.66 -8.84
N ALA A 91 10.91 0.70 -7.94
CA ALA A 91 9.50 0.80 -8.30
C ALA A 91 9.14 2.17 -8.92
N VAL A 92 9.93 3.21 -8.64
CA VAL A 92 9.70 4.58 -9.16
C VAL A 92 10.21 4.71 -10.59
N THR A 93 11.42 4.21 -10.88
CA THR A 93 12.03 4.27 -12.22
C THR A 93 11.70 3.06 -13.09
N HIS A 94 11.02 2.06 -12.53
CA HIS A 94 10.74 0.76 -13.15
C HIS A 94 12.00 -0.07 -13.46
N ASP A 95 13.15 0.28 -12.89
CA ASP A 95 14.38 -0.48 -13.08
C ASP A 95 14.23 -1.89 -12.48
N ASN A 96 14.60 -2.91 -13.28
CA ASN A 96 14.49 -4.34 -12.95
C ASN A 96 13.07 -4.87 -12.60
N THR A 97 11.99 -4.10 -12.75
CA THR A 97 10.63 -4.59 -12.48
C THR A 97 10.24 -5.76 -13.39
N ASP A 98 10.63 -5.72 -14.67
CA ASP A 98 10.40 -6.84 -15.60
C ASP A 98 11.15 -8.11 -15.19
N ARG A 99 12.36 -7.96 -14.64
CA ARG A 99 13.13 -9.08 -14.08
C ARG A 99 12.43 -9.67 -12.86
N LEU A 100 11.89 -8.83 -11.97
CA LEU A 100 11.11 -9.29 -10.83
C LEU A 100 9.91 -10.14 -11.27
N ILE A 101 9.14 -9.66 -12.26
CA ILE A 101 8.00 -10.40 -12.82
C ILE A 101 8.45 -11.76 -13.38
N LYS A 102 9.56 -11.80 -14.13
CA LYS A 102 10.10 -13.05 -14.65
C LYS A 102 10.52 -14.03 -13.55
N VAL A 103 11.07 -13.52 -12.45
CA VAL A 103 11.46 -14.34 -11.29
C VAL A 103 10.22 -14.87 -10.58
N ILE A 104 9.21 -14.04 -10.32
CA ILE A 104 7.94 -14.47 -9.72
C ILE A 104 7.32 -15.61 -10.53
N LYS A 105 7.23 -15.46 -11.85
CA LYS A 105 6.64 -16.47 -12.74
C LYS A 105 7.30 -17.85 -12.67
N LYS A 106 8.56 -17.97 -12.21
CA LYS A 106 9.20 -19.28 -12.01
C LYS A 106 8.60 -20.10 -10.87
N TYR A 107 7.97 -19.41 -9.92
CA TYR A 107 7.42 -20.02 -8.70
C TYR A 107 5.90 -20.18 -8.74
N LEU A 108 5.23 -19.65 -9.76
CA LEU A 108 3.81 -19.90 -9.97
C LEU A 108 3.62 -21.32 -10.49
N THR A 109 2.94 -22.15 -9.71
CA THR A 109 2.77 -23.58 -9.98
C THR A 109 1.42 -23.88 -10.66
N ASP A 110 0.49 -22.93 -10.60
CA ASP A 110 -0.86 -23.10 -11.10
C ASP A 110 -1.03 -22.47 -12.49
N GLU A 111 -1.53 -23.25 -13.46
CA GLU A 111 -1.88 -22.77 -14.79
C GLU A 111 -3.32 -22.21 -14.87
N VAL A 112 -4.05 -22.25 -13.76
CA VAL A 112 -5.44 -21.77 -13.69
C VAL A 112 -5.48 -20.25 -13.73
N LYS A 113 -6.22 -19.74 -14.70
CA LYS A 113 -6.49 -18.31 -14.81
C LYS A 113 -7.65 -17.93 -13.89
N TYR A 114 -7.35 -17.33 -12.74
CA TYR A 114 -8.35 -16.91 -11.75
C TYR A 114 -9.10 -15.62 -12.13
N TYR A 115 -8.51 -14.78 -12.99
CA TYR A 115 -9.05 -13.49 -13.39
C TYR A 115 -8.97 -13.31 -14.90
N ASP A 116 -9.90 -12.57 -15.48
CA ASP A 116 -9.89 -12.21 -16.89
C ASP A 116 -8.75 -11.24 -17.22
N ASP A 117 -8.26 -11.24 -18.49
CA ASP A 117 -7.10 -10.44 -18.91
C ASP A 117 -7.33 -8.93 -18.82
N ASP A 118 -8.58 -8.51 -18.89
CA ASP A 118 -9.02 -7.12 -18.76
C ASP A 118 -9.29 -6.69 -17.31
N MET A 119 -9.21 -7.63 -16.35
CA MET A 119 -9.39 -7.33 -14.94
C MET A 119 -8.11 -6.75 -14.34
N ILE A 120 -8.07 -5.42 -14.15
CA ILE A 120 -6.90 -4.70 -13.62
C ILE A 120 -6.70 -4.97 -12.12
N THR A 121 -7.79 -5.18 -11.36
CA THR A 121 -7.75 -5.40 -9.91
C THR A 121 -9.02 -6.10 -9.42
N SER A 122 -8.90 -6.90 -8.37
CA SER A 122 -10.03 -7.47 -7.62
C SER A 122 -10.68 -6.46 -6.65
N ASN A 123 -10.05 -5.30 -6.43
CA ASN A 123 -10.59 -4.27 -5.55
C ASN A 123 -11.75 -3.53 -6.22
N THR A 124 -12.71 -3.10 -5.40
CA THR A 124 -13.82 -2.27 -5.89
C THR A 124 -13.32 -0.90 -6.35
N MET A 125 -14.04 -0.28 -7.30
CA MET A 125 -13.73 1.09 -7.75
C MET A 125 -13.75 2.08 -6.59
N SER A 126 -14.65 1.92 -5.62
CA SER A 126 -14.69 2.75 -4.41
C SER A 126 -13.41 2.65 -3.58
N PHE A 127 -12.84 1.45 -3.45
CA PHE A 127 -11.57 1.26 -2.77
C PHE A 127 -10.43 1.96 -3.52
N MET A 128 -10.35 1.77 -4.84
CA MET A 128 -9.33 2.41 -5.69
C MET A 128 -9.37 3.93 -5.60
N VAL A 129 -10.56 4.53 -5.63
CA VAL A 129 -10.75 5.97 -5.45
C VAL A 129 -10.22 6.45 -4.09
N GLY A 130 -10.54 5.73 -3.01
CA GLY A 130 -10.02 6.03 -1.67
C GLY A 130 -8.49 6.03 -1.63
N GLU A 131 -7.86 5.02 -2.23
CA GLU A 131 -6.39 4.90 -2.27
C GLU A 131 -5.73 5.96 -3.17
N ILE A 132 -6.34 6.34 -4.30
CA ILE A 132 -5.83 7.45 -5.14
C ILE A 132 -5.84 8.75 -4.34
N VAL A 133 -6.95 9.09 -3.66
CA VAL A 133 -7.00 10.30 -2.82
C VAL A 133 -5.96 10.23 -1.70
N ARG A 134 -5.80 9.07 -1.06
CA ARG A 134 -4.79 8.87 -0.02
C ARG A 134 -3.37 9.06 -0.54
N GLU A 135 -3.05 8.52 -1.70
CA GLU A 135 -1.75 8.70 -2.35
C GLU A 135 -1.43 10.18 -2.60
N LYS A 136 -2.37 10.96 -3.18
CA LYS A 136 -2.14 12.39 -3.44
C LYS A 136 -1.92 13.18 -2.14
N LEU A 137 -2.65 12.83 -1.07
CA LEU A 137 -2.42 13.40 0.26
C LEU A 137 -1.03 13.07 0.79
N LEU A 138 -0.55 11.83 0.61
CA LEU A 138 0.76 11.40 1.10
C LEU A 138 1.91 12.06 0.35
N ASN A 139 1.77 12.26 -0.96
CA ASN A 139 2.79 12.92 -1.79
C ASN A 139 3.00 14.39 -1.41
N ASP A 140 1.97 15.04 -0.88
CA ASP A 140 2.00 16.46 -0.49
C ASP A 140 2.23 16.67 1.03
N THR A 141 2.43 15.58 1.80
CA THR A 141 2.60 15.64 3.26
C THR A 141 3.85 14.88 3.69
N ILE A 142 4.60 15.47 4.64
CA ILE A 142 5.85 14.92 5.18
C ILE A 142 5.60 14.49 6.64
N GLU A 143 6.40 13.54 7.17
CA GLU A 143 6.49 13.10 8.56
C GLU A 143 5.34 12.20 9.06
N GLU A 144 4.65 12.57 10.14
CA GLU A 144 3.67 11.73 10.85
C GLU A 144 2.29 11.63 10.18
N VAL A 145 2.00 12.47 9.19
CA VAL A 145 0.71 12.54 8.50
C VAL A 145 0.36 11.23 7.79
N PRO A 146 1.32 10.56 7.08
CA PRO A 146 1.06 9.30 6.38
C PRO A 146 0.41 8.21 7.22
N HIS A 147 0.80 8.12 8.48
CA HIS A 147 0.32 7.08 9.39
C HIS A 147 -0.99 7.44 10.11
N SER A 148 -1.50 8.66 9.88
CA SER A 148 -2.65 9.21 10.63
C SER A 148 -3.90 9.43 9.78
N ILE A 149 -3.83 9.09 8.48
CA ILE A 149 -4.89 9.32 7.51
C ILE A 149 -5.46 8.00 6.99
N ALA A 150 -6.77 7.95 6.83
CA ALA A 150 -7.46 6.99 5.98
C ALA A 150 -8.43 7.72 5.04
N CYS A 151 -8.67 7.17 3.85
CA CYS A 151 -9.63 7.68 2.90
C CYS A 151 -10.66 6.61 2.60
N ASN A 152 -11.94 7.00 2.63
CA ASN A 152 -13.06 6.11 2.36
C ASN A 152 -13.98 6.74 1.32
N CYS A 153 -14.18 6.06 0.20
CA CYS A 153 -15.17 6.46 -0.78
C CYS A 153 -16.55 6.06 -0.26
N ILE A 154 -17.31 7.04 0.22
CA ILE A 154 -18.65 6.85 0.81
C ILE A 154 -19.78 6.98 -0.21
N GLY A 155 -19.47 7.41 -1.43
CA GLY A 155 -20.42 7.50 -2.54
C GLY A 155 -19.72 7.40 -3.87
N TYR A 156 -20.17 6.46 -4.71
CA TYR A 156 -19.74 6.30 -6.08
C TYR A 156 -20.98 6.11 -6.96
N HIS A 157 -21.34 7.17 -7.70
CA HIS A 157 -22.55 7.20 -8.51
C HIS A 157 -22.21 7.43 -9.97
N GLU A 158 -22.21 6.37 -10.74
CA GLU A 158 -21.91 6.40 -12.17
C GLU A 158 -23.16 6.70 -12.98
N LYS A 159 -23.07 7.72 -13.84
CA LYS A 159 -24.07 8.07 -14.87
C LYS A 159 -23.43 7.86 -16.24
N LYS A 160 -24.21 8.09 -17.32
CA LYS A 160 -23.76 7.84 -18.70
C LYS A 160 -22.42 8.51 -19.01
N ASP A 161 -22.25 9.80 -18.66
CA ASP A 161 -21.10 10.61 -19.07
C ASP A 161 -20.30 11.19 -17.87
N VAL A 162 -20.75 10.93 -16.64
CA VAL A 162 -20.14 11.50 -15.44
C VAL A 162 -20.22 10.55 -14.25
N VAL A 163 -19.19 10.54 -13.43
CA VAL A 163 -19.16 9.83 -12.15
C VAL A 163 -19.11 10.85 -11.01
N ASN A 164 -20.06 10.76 -10.07
CA ASN A 164 -20.07 11.58 -8.85
C ASN A 164 -19.49 10.77 -7.70
N ILE A 165 -18.51 11.33 -7.03
CA ILE A 165 -17.70 10.66 -6.01
C ILE A 165 -17.67 11.49 -4.73
N LEU A 166 -17.88 10.82 -3.61
CA LEU A 166 -17.79 11.42 -2.27
C LEU A 166 -16.74 10.65 -1.46
N VAL A 167 -15.72 11.35 -0.95
CA VAL A 167 -14.65 10.73 -0.17
C VAL A 167 -14.51 11.39 1.20
N ASP A 168 -14.58 10.57 2.25
CA ASP A 168 -14.22 10.95 3.61
C ASP A 168 -12.72 10.75 3.84
N ILE A 169 -12.05 11.81 4.26
CA ILE A 169 -10.67 11.78 4.74
C ILE A 169 -10.70 11.80 6.25
N ILE A 170 -10.34 10.68 6.86
CA ILE A 170 -10.37 10.48 8.31
C ILE A 170 -8.98 10.76 8.88
N VAL A 171 -8.92 11.61 9.91
CA VAL A 171 -7.68 11.96 10.62
C VAL A 171 -7.85 11.77 12.13
N ASP A 172 -6.73 11.52 12.85
CA ASP A 172 -6.77 11.26 14.29
C ASP A 172 -7.05 12.51 15.14
N ARG A 173 -6.65 13.72 14.67
CA ARG A 173 -6.66 14.96 15.46
C ARG A 173 -6.79 16.19 14.57
N ASP A 174 -7.29 17.28 15.15
CA ASP A 174 -7.55 18.53 14.44
C ASP A 174 -6.27 19.21 13.91
N SER A 175 -5.12 18.98 14.52
CA SER A 175 -3.85 19.47 13.99
C SER A 175 -3.55 18.84 12.62
N ILE A 176 -3.76 17.54 12.44
CA ILE A 176 -3.63 16.85 11.16
C ILE A 176 -4.69 17.35 10.17
N LYS A 177 -5.94 17.55 10.62
CA LYS A 177 -7.01 18.12 9.79
C LYS A 177 -6.60 19.46 9.18
N LYS A 178 -5.99 20.35 9.96
CA LYS A 178 -5.50 21.64 9.47
C LYS A 178 -4.40 21.49 8.42
N ILE A 179 -3.49 20.51 8.62
CA ILE A 179 -2.42 20.19 7.65
C ILE A 179 -3.02 19.67 6.34
N VAL A 180 -3.97 18.74 6.41
CA VAL A 180 -4.65 18.15 5.24
C VAL A 180 -5.42 19.19 4.44
N ILE A 181 -6.14 20.09 5.11
CA ILE A 181 -6.91 21.15 4.45
C ILE A 181 -5.97 22.20 3.83
N GLY A 182 -4.92 22.57 4.56
CA GLY A 182 -3.98 23.62 4.16
C GLY A 182 -4.57 25.04 4.32
N LYS A 183 -3.73 26.05 4.09
CA LYS A 183 -4.14 27.46 4.20
C LYS A 183 -5.25 27.78 3.18
N GLY A 184 -6.41 28.21 3.68
CA GLY A 184 -7.58 28.52 2.82
C GLY A 184 -8.07 27.34 1.98
N GLY A 185 -7.82 26.09 2.37
CA GLY A 185 -8.23 24.89 1.63
C GLY A 185 -7.33 24.55 0.42
N SER A 186 -6.20 25.23 0.26
CA SER A 186 -5.34 25.10 -0.94
C SER A 186 -4.82 23.68 -1.17
N ARG A 187 -4.40 22.99 -0.13
CA ARG A 187 -3.90 21.62 -0.25
C ARG A 187 -5.00 20.64 -0.62
N LEU A 188 -6.13 20.69 0.07
CA LEU A 188 -7.26 19.83 -0.23
C LEU A 188 -7.78 20.03 -1.66
N LYS A 189 -7.80 21.30 -2.14
CA LYS A 189 -8.15 21.62 -3.53
C LYS A 189 -7.17 21.00 -4.52
N LYS A 190 -5.85 21.10 -4.27
CA LYS A 190 -4.81 20.49 -5.12
C LYS A 190 -4.99 18.97 -5.20
N VAL A 191 -5.12 18.30 -4.05
CA VAL A 191 -5.39 16.86 -3.96
C VAL A 191 -6.64 16.46 -4.74
N GLY A 192 -7.73 17.24 -4.61
CA GLY A 192 -8.97 16.98 -5.36
C GLY A 192 -8.79 17.09 -6.88
N ILE A 193 -7.98 18.03 -7.36
CA ILE A 193 -7.68 18.17 -8.78
C ILE A 193 -6.88 16.97 -9.29
N GLU A 194 -5.76 16.63 -8.62
CA GLU A 194 -4.88 15.55 -9.02
C GLU A 194 -5.57 14.18 -8.95
N ALA A 195 -6.34 13.93 -7.90
CA ALA A 195 -7.13 12.69 -7.77
C ALA A 195 -8.19 12.60 -8.85
N ARG A 196 -8.92 13.69 -9.14
CA ARG A 196 -9.92 13.72 -10.20
C ARG A 196 -9.32 13.36 -11.56
N GLU A 197 -8.20 13.97 -11.93
CA GLU A 197 -7.52 13.72 -13.22
C GLU A 197 -7.09 12.26 -13.37
N GLU A 198 -6.63 11.63 -12.30
CA GLU A 198 -6.24 10.24 -12.32
C GLU A 198 -7.46 9.31 -12.39
N ILE A 199 -8.51 9.60 -11.62
CA ILE A 199 -9.74 8.81 -11.66
C ILE A 199 -10.43 8.94 -13.04
N GLU A 200 -10.45 10.13 -13.66
CA GLU A 200 -10.98 10.35 -15.01
C GLU A 200 -10.25 9.46 -16.04
N ARG A 201 -8.92 9.34 -15.93
CA ARG A 201 -8.13 8.44 -16.80
C ARG A 201 -8.47 6.97 -16.56
N LEU A 202 -8.71 6.59 -15.31
CA LEU A 202 -9.03 5.22 -14.94
C LEU A 202 -10.43 4.80 -15.42
N VAL A 203 -11.45 5.67 -15.25
CA VAL A 203 -12.84 5.34 -15.58
C VAL A 203 -13.26 5.73 -17.01
N GLY A 204 -12.45 6.53 -17.71
CA GLY A 204 -12.76 7.01 -19.07
C GLY A 204 -13.94 7.98 -19.16
N LYS A 205 -14.35 8.60 -18.05
CA LYS A 205 -15.50 9.51 -17.95
C LYS A 205 -15.14 10.75 -17.15
N LYS A 206 -15.95 11.80 -17.29
CA LYS A 206 -15.86 12.99 -16.43
C LYS A 206 -16.13 12.63 -14.98
N VAL A 207 -15.36 13.22 -14.05
CA VAL A 207 -15.48 12.96 -12.62
C VAL A 207 -15.79 14.24 -11.87
N TYR A 208 -16.79 14.19 -11.00
CA TYR A 208 -17.06 15.19 -9.98
C TYR A 208 -16.73 14.60 -8.61
N ILE A 209 -15.74 15.14 -7.92
CA ILE A 209 -15.26 14.62 -6.64
C ILE A 209 -15.43 15.64 -5.52
N GLU A 210 -15.99 15.21 -4.41
CA GLU A 210 -16.09 15.97 -3.16
C GLU A 210 -15.28 15.28 -2.06
N LEU A 211 -14.46 16.07 -1.36
CA LEU A 211 -13.57 15.60 -0.29
C LEU A 211 -13.98 16.22 1.05
N TYR A 212 -14.25 15.39 2.04
CA TYR A 212 -14.62 15.80 3.39
C TYR A 212 -13.57 15.36 4.40
N VAL A 213 -13.06 16.28 5.22
CA VAL A 213 -12.07 15.95 6.25
C VAL A 213 -12.76 15.85 7.62
N LYS A 214 -12.69 14.66 8.24
CA LYS A 214 -13.32 14.33 9.52
C LYS A 214 -12.26 13.98 10.57
N THR A 215 -12.33 14.59 11.76
CA THR A 215 -11.50 14.18 12.89
C THR A 215 -12.20 13.09 13.67
N ILE A 216 -11.57 11.92 13.77
CA ILE A 216 -12.05 10.78 14.56
C ILE A 216 -10.91 10.30 15.44
N LYS A 217 -10.93 10.73 16.71
CA LYS A 217 -9.89 10.35 17.68
C LYS A 217 -9.77 8.83 17.81
N ASN A 218 -8.55 8.32 17.73
CA ASN A 218 -8.23 6.90 17.87
C ASN A 218 -9.01 5.98 16.91
N TRP A 219 -9.28 6.44 15.67
CA TRP A 219 -10.03 5.66 14.69
C TRP A 219 -9.42 4.28 14.42
N LYS A 220 -8.09 4.16 14.53
CA LYS A 220 -7.34 2.91 14.35
C LYS A 220 -7.64 1.83 15.38
N ASP A 221 -8.24 2.19 16.52
CA ASP A 221 -8.63 1.28 17.59
C ASP A 221 -10.14 1.01 17.61
N LYS A 222 -10.91 1.70 16.77
CA LYS A 222 -12.37 1.59 16.72
C LYS A 222 -12.81 0.63 15.64
N GLU A 223 -13.43 -0.49 16.04
CA GLU A 223 -13.90 -1.55 15.15
C GLU A 223 -14.79 -1.06 14.02
N LYS A 224 -15.76 -0.20 14.35
CA LYS A 224 -16.66 0.41 13.37
C LYS A 224 -15.91 1.01 12.18
N TYR A 225 -14.87 1.80 12.43
CA TYR A 225 -14.11 2.43 11.35
C TYR A 225 -13.19 1.45 10.63
N LEU A 226 -12.69 0.42 11.31
CA LEU A 226 -11.91 -0.63 10.66
C LEU A 226 -12.77 -1.46 9.70
N LEU A 227 -14.06 -1.67 10.03
CA LEU A 227 -15.05 -2.30 9.14
C LEU A 227 -15.40 -1.37 7.96
N GLU A 228 -15.77 -0.12 8.22
CA GLU A 228 -16.13 0.86 7.18
C GLU A 228 -14.99 1.10 6.16
N LEU A 229 -13.75 1.01 6.60
CA LEU A 229 -12.54 1.16 5.79
C LEU A 229 -12.08 -0.16 5.12
N GLY A 230 -12.78 -1.26 5.30
CA GLY A 230 -12.45 -2.56 4.71
C GLY A 230 -11.25 -3.28 5.33
N TYR A 231 -10.75 -2.82 6.48
CA TYR A 231 -9.68 -3.52 7.21
C TYR A 231 -10.19 -4.76 7.96
N LEU A 232 -11.46 -4.81 8.34
CA LEU A 232 -12.13 -5.96 8.91
C LEU A 232 -13.28 -6.40 7.98
N ASN A 233 -13.59 -7.69 7.97
CA ASN A 233 -14.78 -8.21 7.32
C ASN A 233 -15.90 -8.32 8.37
N ASN A 234 -17.15 -8.16 7.96
CA ASN A 234 -18.29 -8.58 8.77
C ASN A 234 -18.24 -10.12 8.83
N GLU A 235 -18.06 -10.67 10.03
CA GLU A 235 -18.28 -12.11 10.27
C GLU A 235 -19.75 -12.46 10.11
#